data_b313ccc5e6c1ba988f55364461c58705
#
_entry.id   b313ccc5e6c1ba988f55364461c58705
#
_cell.length_a   1.000
_cell.length_b   1.000
_cell.length_c   1.000
_cell.angle_alpha   90.00
_cell.angle_beta   90.00
_cell.angle_gamma   90.00
#
_symmetry.space_group_name_H-M   'P 1'
#
loop_
_entity.id
_entity.type
_entity.pdbx_description
1 polymer ?
#
loop_
_entity_poly.entity_id
_entity_poly.type
_entity_poly.pdbx_seq_one_letter_code
_entity_poly.pdbx_strand_id
1 'polypeptide(L)' 'MSEHIVHVTDQTFEPEVLKSDLPVLVDYWAEWCGPCKAIAPILDEIAKEYGGKLKIAKLDVDANVEVPKKY' A
#
# COMPACT_ATOMS: atom_id res chain seq x y z
N MET A 1 -9.94 8.82 -2.06
CA MET A 1 -8.69 8.18 -1.61
C MET A 1 -7.76 9.23 -1.02
N SER A 2 -7.05 8.86 0.02
CA SER A 2 -6.14 9.80 0.67
C SER A 2 -4.91 10.08 -0.20
N GLU A 3 -4.47 11.32 -0.24
CA GLU A 3 -3.26 11.71 -0.94
C GLU A 3 -2.00 11.11 -0.30
N HIS A 4 -2.13 10.56 0.92
CA HIS A 4 -1.02 9.92 1.63
C HIS A 4 -0.90 8.43 1.34
N ILE A 5 -1.79 7.89 0.51
CA ILE A 5 -1.75 6.48 0.09
C ILE A 5 -1.23 6.41 -1.32
N VAL A 6 -0.20 5.58 -1.53
CA VAL A 6 0.44 5.41 -2.83
C VAL A 6 0.07 4.05 -3.39
N HIS A 7 -0.38 3.99 -4.64
CA HIS A 7 -0.61 2.73 -5.32
C HIS A 7 0.68 2.31 -6.00
N VAL A 8 1.21 1.16 -5.60
CA VAL A 8 2.47 0.67 -6.14
C VAL A 8 2.24 -0.57 -7.01
N THR A 9 3.19 -0.82 -7.89
CA THR A 9 3.19 -1.96 -8.79
C THR A 9 4.49 -2.75 -8.59
N ASP A 10 4.62 -3.89 -9.28
CA ASP A 10 5.88 -4.63 -9.26
C ASP A 10 7.04 -3.75 -9.70
N GLN A 11 6.81 -2.82 -10.63
CA GLN A 11 7.85 -1.94 -11.15
C GLN A 11 8.17 -0.78 -10.22
N THR A 12 7.19 -0.29 -9.46
CA THR A 12 7.38 0.88 -8.59
C THR A 12 7.62 0.54 -7.13
N PHE A 13 7.52 -0.74 -6.77
CA PHE A 13 7.67 -1.16 -5.38
C PHE A 13 9.02 -0.77 -4.80
N GLU A 14 10.10 -1.04 -5.54
CA GLU A 14 11.44 -0.74 -5.06
C GLU A 14 11.64 0.76 -4.78
N PRO A 15 11.37 1.67 -5.74
CA PRO A 15 11.57 3.09 -5.45
C PRO A 15 10.62 3.65 -4.42
N GLU A 16 9.37 3.17 -4.39
CA GLU A 16 8.38 3.73 -3.49
C GLU A 16 8.43 3.14 -2.07
N VAL A 17 8.81 1.88 -1.94
CA VAL A 17 8.79 1.18 -0.66
C VAL A 17 10.19 0.96 -0.12
N LEU A 18 11.04 0.27 -0.88
CA LEU A 18 12.36 -0.12 -0.38
C LEU A 18 13.29 1.07 -0.21
N LYS A 19 13.12 2.12 -1.01
CA LYS A 19 13.93 3.32 -0.94
C LYS A 19 13.23 4.49 -0.26
N SER A 20 12.13 4.22 0.43
CA SER A 20 11.40 5.27 1.14
C SER A 20 12.19 5.78 2.35
N ASP A 21 12.14 7.09 2.58
CA ASP A 21 12.73 7.71 3.76
C ASP A 21 11.86 7.50 5.00
N LEU A 22 10.59 7.15 4.80
CA LEU A 22 9.65 6.92 5.89
C LEU A 22 9.35 5.43 6.04
N PRO A 23 8.95 4.99 7.23
CA PRO A 23 8.41 3.64 7.38
C PRO A 23 7.20 3.47 6.44
N VAL A 24 7.07 2.29 5.84
CA VAL A 24 6.00 2.02 4.89
C VAL A 24 5.17 0.84 5.36
N LEU A 25 3.86 1.06 5.43
CA LEU A 25 2.89 0.00 5.65
C LEU A 25 2.43 -0.46 4.27
N VAL A 26 2.71 -1.72 3.93
CA VAL A 26 2.33 -2.26 2.62
C VAL A 26 1.06 -3.07 2.78
N ASP A 27 0.03 -2.69 2.02
CA ASP A 27 -1.26 -3.37 2.02
C ASP A 27 -1.41 -4.15 0.71
N TYR A 28 -1.41 -5.49 0.81
CA TYR A 28 -1.70 -6.37 -0.33
C TYR A 28 -3.20 -6.55 -0.40
N TRP A 29 -3.80 -6.18 -1.51
CA TRP A 29 -5.25 -6.24 -1.67
C TRP A 29 -5.65 -6.77 -3.04
N ALA A 30 -6.92 -7.12 -3.18
CA ALA A 30 -7.49 -7.54 -4.44
C ALA A 30 -8.97 -7.16 -4.48
N GLU A 31 -9.48 -6.96 -5.68
CA GLU A 31 -10.87 -6.56 -5.86
C GLU A 31 -11.85 -7.62 -5.32
N TRP A 32 -11.48 -8.89 -5.40
CA TRP A 32 -12.31 -10.00 -4.91
C TRP A 32 -12.23 -10.20 -3.39
N CYS A 33 -11.34 -9.51 -2.74
CA CYS A 33 -11.10 -9.70 -1.31
C CYS A 33 -11.95 -8.75 -0.47
N GLY A 34 -13.09 -9.25 0.07
CA GLY A 34 -13.97 -8.44 0.89
C GLY A 34 -13.28 -7.86 2.12
N PRO A 35 -12.60 -8.68 2.95
CA PRO A 35 -11.89 -8.15 4.12
C PRO A 35 -10.82 -7.13 3.76
N CYS A 36 -10.14 -7.30 2.64
CA CYS A 36 -9.13 -6.32 2.19
C CYS A 36 -9.76 -4.96 1.92
N LYS A 37 -10.96 -4.96 1.35
CA LYS A 37 -11.68 -3.72 1.03
C LYS A 37 -12.28 -3.09 2.28
N ALA A 38 -12.64 -3.90 3.27
CA ALA A 38 -13.22 -3.41 4.50
C ALA A 38 -12.24 -2.59 5.33
N ILE A 39 -10.94 -2.82 5.21
CA ILE A 39 -9.94 -2.05 5.95
C ILE A 39 -9.53 -0.77 5.25
N ALA A 40 -9.97 -0.54 4.02
CA ALA A 40 -9.58 0.66 3.28
C ALA A 40 -9.93 1.96 4.01
N PRO A 41 -11.13 2.13 4.60
CA PRO A 41 -11.43 3.34 5.36
C PRO A 41 -10.50 3.52 6.58
N ILE A 42 -10.10 2.42 7.20
CA ILE A 42 -9.20 2.45 8.35
C ILE A 42 -7.82 2.92 7.92
N LEU A 43 -7.34 2.44 6.77
CA LEU A 43 -6.06 2.88 6.22
C LEU A 43 -6.08 4.36 5.85
N ASP A 44 -7.21 4.85 5.31
CA ASP A 44 -7.35 6.26 5.01
C ASP A 44 -7.23 7.12 6.28
N GLU A 45 -7.83 6.66 7.38
CA GLU A 45 -7.73 7.38 8.66
C GLU A 45 -6.30 7.38 9.18
N ILE A 46 -5.61 6.24 9.10
CA ILE A 46 -4.22 6.14 9.51
C ILE A 46 -3.34 7.05 8.64
N ALA A 47 -3.58 7.07 7.34
CA ALA A 47 -2.81 7.90 6.43
C ALA A 47 -2.97 9.38 6.76
N LYS A 48 -4.17 9.81 7.11
CA LYS A 48 -4.41 11.20 7.50
C LYS A 48 -3.72 11.54 8.80
N GLU A 49 -3.82 10.64 9.79
CA GLU A 49 -3.31 10.88 11.12
C GLU A 49 -1.78 10.89 11.16
N TYR A 50 -1.15 10.02 10.37
CA TYR A 50 0.30 9.86 10.37
C TYR A 50 0.97 10.39 9.10
N GLY A 51 0.26 11.22 8.33
CA GLY A 51 0.85 11.82 7.13
C GLY A 51 2.15 12.55 7.47
N GLY A 52 3.21 12.27 6.69
CA GLY A 52 4.52 12.81 6.95
C GLY A 52 5.38 11.97 7.88
N LYS A 53 4.80 11.00 8.57
CA LYS A 53 5.53 10.11 9.48
C LYS A 53 5.49 8.66 9.04
N LEU A 54 4.49 8.29 8.27
CA LEU A 54 4.26 6.94 7.80
C LEU A 54 3.70 7.00 6.39
N LYS A 55 4.18 6.12 5.53
CA LYS A 55 3.70 6.02 4.15
C LYS A 55 2.90 4.73 4.04
N ILE A 56 1.75 4.79 3.37
CA ILE A 56 0.95 3.61 3.11
C ILE A 56 1.01 3.31 1.62
N ALA A 57 1.42 2.10 1.27
CA ALA A 57 1.51 1.65 -0.11
C ALA A 57 0.54 0.50 -0.33
N LYS A 58 -0.31 0.61 -1.34
CA LYS A 58 -1.28 -0.43 -1.69
C LYS A 58 -0.84 -1.12 -2.96
N LEU A 59 -0.84 -2.45 -2.94
CA LEU A 59 -0.45 -3.26 -4.10
C LEU A 59 -1.57 -4.24 -4.43
N ASP A 60 -2.07 -4.16 -5.66
CA ASP A 60 -3.07 -5.09 -6.18
C ASP A 60 -2.38 -6.39 -6.55
N VAL A 61 -2.67 -7.47 -5.82
CA VAL A 61 -1.98 -8.75 -6.02
C VAL A 61 -2.40 -9.49 -7.29
N ASP A 62 -3.54 -9.13 -7.88
CA ASP A 62 -3.95 -9.74 -9.15
C ASP A 62 -3.15 -9.18 -10.31
N ALA A 63 -2.84 -7.89 -10.26
CA ALA A 63 -2.07 -7.24 -11.31
C ALA A 63 -0.56 -7.32 -11.08
N ASN A 64 -0.13 -7.59 -9.85
CA ASN A 64 1.27 -7.54 -9.46
C ASN A 64 1.62 -8.77 -8.63
N VAL A 65 2.14 -9.80 -9.28
CA VAL A 65 2.40 -11.10 -8.65
C VAL A 65 3.84 -11.29 -8.18
N GLU A 66 4.77 -10.48 -8.67
CA GLU A 66 6.17 -10.67 -8.34
C GLU A 66 6.53 -10.23 -6.92
N VAL A 67 6.02 -9.08 -6.49
CA VAL A 67 6.30 -8.58 -5.14
C VAL A 67 5.76 -9.53 -4.07
N PRO A 68 4.50 -10.01 -4.12
CA PRO A 68 4.00 -10.94 -3.11
C PRO A 68 4.79 -12.25 -3.04
N LYS A 69 5.35 -12.71 -4.16
CA LYS A 69 6.16 -13.92 -4.17
C LYS A 69 7.49 -13.70 -3.46
N LYS A 70 8.04 -12.50 -3.55
CA LYS A 70 9.36 -12.19 -3.03
C LYS A 70 9.32 -11.71 -1.57
N TYR A 71 8.29 -11.03 -1.21
CA TYR A 71 8.11 -10.43 0.11
C TYR A 71 6.81 -10.91 0.75
#